data_29e58b02d0b3d09b7249c40fdbd56ca3
#
_entry.id   29e58b02d0b3d09b7249c40fdbd56ca3
#
_cell.length_a   1.000
_cell.length_b   1.000
_cell.length_c   1.000
_cell.angle_alpha   90.00
_cell.angle_beta   90.00
_cell.angle_gamma   90.00
#
_symmetry.space_group_name_H-M   'P 1'
#
loop_
_entity.id
_entity.type
_entity.pdbx_description
1 polymer ?
#
loop_
_entity_poly.entity_id
_entity_poly.type
_entity_poly.pdbx_seq_one_letter_code
_entity_poly.pdbx_strand_id
1 'polypeptide(L)'
;MKKLLFSVVAILLFGSLSAQNVARECVLFEVFTGVNCPYCPAAANGISEMLEEGLAIAPVAIHTSAFSTPDFYTGETNARANFYGIGSYPTLKADGILTKAGGGNASQSMYSQYKAFYNQRINVTSPFTIDLSYDFVEGSVCQVTAVVNKVGQCDAANLKVMIALTESHIQRTWQGMPEVNAVTRDLIPTQNGTAFSGESITVTEQF
;
A
#
# COMPACT_ATOMS: atom_id res chain seq x y z
N MET A 1 -61.15 -34.64 31.26
CA MET A 1 -60.64 -33.74 30.24
C MET A 1 -59.18 -33.39 30.58
N LYS A 2 -58.19 -34.00 29.87
CA LYS A 2 -56.77 -33.77 30.11
C LYS A 2 -56.32 -32.60 29.20
N LYS A 3 -55.88 -31.51 29.78
CA LYS A 3 -55.29 -30.37 29.04
C LYS A 3 -53.82 -30.71 28.72
N LEU A 4 -53.52 -30.86 27.44
CA LEU A 4 -52.16 -31.01 26.92
C LEU A 4 -51.53 -29.61 26.82
N LEU A 5 -50.50 -29.34 27.63
CA LEU A 5 -49.68 -28.10 27.50
C LEU A 5 -48.60 -28.37 26.45
N PHE A 6 -48.66 -27.70 25.31
CA PHE A 6 -47.57 -27.64 24.35
C PHE A 6 -46.60 -26.54 24.76
N SER A 7 -45.42 -26.95 25.25
CA SER A 7 -44.27 -26.02 25.42
C SER A 7 -43.58 -25.89 24.06
N VAL A 8 -43.68 -24.72 23.47
CA VAL A 8 -42.89 -24.34 22.30
C VAL A 8 -41.54 -23.87 22.81
N VAL A 9 -40.49 -24.68 22.63
CA VAL A 9 -39.11 -24.28 22.87
C VAL A 9 -38.62 -23.53 21.61
N ALA A 10 -38.57 -22.23 21.66
CA ALA A 10 -37.92 -21.38 20.64
C ALA A 10 -36.39 -21.51 20.77
N ILE A 11 -35.76 -22.30 19.90
CA ILE A 11 -34.30 -22.36 19.77
C ILE A 11 -33.88 -21.09 19.02
N LEU A 12 -33.36 -20.09 19.72
CA LEU A 12 -32.69 -18.94 19.16
C LEU A 12 -31.33 -19.45 18.65
N LEU A 13 -31.24 -19.71 17.36
CA LEU A 13 -29.98 -19.89 16.65
C LEU A 13 -29.27 -18.52 16.59
N PHE A 14 -28.44 -18.25 17.59
CA PHE A 14 -27.43 -17.19 17.49
C PHE A 14 -26.39 -17.65 16.45
N GLY A 15 -26.59 -17.28 15.19
CA GLY A 15 -25.55 -17.37 14.19
C GLY A 15 -24.39 -16.51 14.67
N SER A 16 -23.30 -17.14 15.12
CA SER A 16 -22.04 -16.43 15.35
C SER A 16 -21.62 -15.86 14.00
N LEU A 17 -21.72 -14.55 13.82
CA LEU A 17 -21.02 -13.86 12.74
C LEU A 17 -19.52 -14.05 13.02
N SER A 18 -18.96 -15.11 12.45
CA SER A 18 -17.50 -15.30 12.50
C SER A 18 -16.86 -14.18 11.72
N ALA A 19 -16.04 -13.37 12.39
CA ALA A 19 -15.16 -12.45 11.73
C ALA A 19 -14.32 -13.22 10.71
N GLN A 20 -14.47 -12.91 9.43
CA GLN A 20 -13.83 -13.66 8.34
C GLN A 20 -12.94 -12.72 7.54
N ASN A 21 -11.68 -13.14 7.36
CA ASN A 21 -10.76 -12.43 6.47
C ASN A 21 -11.31 -12.41 5.03
N VAL A 22 -11.06 -11.32 4.34
CA VAL A 22 -11.47 -11.09 2.94
C VAL A 22 -10.32 -11.34 1.99
N ALA A 23 -10.63 -11.60 0.72
CA ALA A 23 -9.63 -11.66 -0.33
C ALA A 23 -8.91 -10.31 -0.44
N ARG A 24 -7.62 -10.35 -0.74
CA ARG A 24 -6.82 -9.17 -1.00
C ARG A 24 -7.13 -8.63 -2.40
N GLU A 25 -7.29 -7.33 -2.53
CA GLU A 25 -7.56 -6.70 -3.83
C GLU A 25 -6.28 -6.33 -4.57
N CYS A 26 -5.22 -5.93 -3.84
CA CYS A 26 -3.92 -5.62 -4.43
C CYS A 26 -2.77 -5.92 -3.45
N VAL A 27 -1.55 -5.90 -3.97
CA VAL A 27 -0.31 -6.01 -3.19
C VAL A 27 0.40 -4.66 -3.18
N LEU A 28 0.73 -4.14 -2.01
CA LEU A 28 1.51 -2.91 -1.87
C LEU A 28 2.98 -3.17 -2.24
N PHE A 29 3.52 -2.37 -3.15
CA PHE A 29 4.93 -2.37 -3.52
C PHE A 29 5.59 -1.03 -3.21
N GLU A 30 6.27 -0.94 -2.09
CA GLU A 30 7.10 0.21 -1.73
C GLU A 30 8.50 0.02 -2.33
N VAL A 31 8.86 0.87 -3.29
CA VAL A 31 10.16 0.82 -3.97
C VAL A 31 11.03 1.98 -3.49
N PHE A 32 12.00 1.70 -2.65
CA PHE A 32 12.99 2.68 -2.21
C PHE A 32 14.00 2.90 -3.33
N THR A 33 14.03 4.12 -3.89
CA THR A 33 14.65 4.42 -5.18
C THR A 33 15.21 5.84 -5.22
N GLY A 34 15.70 6.26 -6.38
CA GLY A 34 16.12 7.63 -6.63
C GLY A 34 16.54 7.88 -8.08
N VAL A 35 16.28 9.08 -8.59
CA VAL A 35 16.58 9.48 -9.98
C VAL A 35 18.07 9.51 -10.31
N ASN A 36 18.93 9.59 -9.29
CA ASN A 36 20.39 9.56 -9.45
C ASN A 36 20.99 8.17 -9.18
N CYS A 37 20.15 7.16 -8.95
CA CYS A 37 20.59 5.79 -8.65
C CYS A 37 20.78 5.00 -9.96
N PRO A 38 21.99 4.55 -10.32
CA PRO A 38 22.26 3.90 -11.60
C PRO A 38 21.67 2.49 -11.72
N TYR A 39 21.30 1.87 -10.60
CA TYR A 39 20.71 0.52 -10.56
C TYR A 39 19.18 0.53 -10.34
N CYS A 40 18.57 1.71 -10.22
CA CYS A 40 17.13 1.83 -9.97
C CYS A 40 16.24 1.68 -11.22
N PRO A 41 16.70 1.92 -12.46
CA PRO A 41 15.88 1.74 -13.65
C PRO A 41 15.26 0.34 -13.79
N ALA A 42 16.03 -0.73 -13.51
CA ALA A 42 15.49 -2.09 -13.60
C ALA A 42 14.31 -2.33 -12.62
N ALA A 43 14.31 -1.67 -11.46
CA ALA A 43 13.18 -1.73 -10.53
C ALA A 43 11.95 -1.02 -11.10
N ALA A 44 12.13 0.16 -11.70
CA ALA A 44 11.05 0.89 -12.37
C ALA A 44 10.46 0.08 -13.54
N ASN A 45 11.31 -0.52 -14.39
CA ASN A 45 10.87 -1.41 -15.47
C ASN A 45 10.04 -2.58 -14.92
N GLY A 46 10.49 -3.23 -13.85
CA GLY A 46 9.76 -4.35 -13.25
C GLY A 46 8.36 -3.96 -12.77
N ILE A 47 8.19 -2.78 -12.18
CA ILE A 47 6.87 -2.25 -11.80
C ILE A 47 6.02 -1.94 -13.04
N SER A 48 6.59 -1.29 -14.05
CA SER A 48 5.85 -0.97 -15.30
C SER A 48 5.36 -2.22 -15.98
N GLU A 49 6.19 -3.25 -16.16
CA GLU A 49 5.82 -4.53 -16.78
C GLU A 49 4.70 -5.25 -16.00
N MET A 50 4.71 -5.17 -14.66
CA MET A 50 3.62 -5.74 -13.84
C MET A 50 2.30 -5.01 -14.03
N LEU A 51 2.32 -3.67 -14.13
CA LEU A 51 1.14 -2.86 -14.43
C LEU A 51 0.62 -3.11 -15.84
N GLU A 52 1.51 -3.21 -16.83
CA GLU A 52 1.16 -3.54 -18.23
C GLU A 52 0.53 -4.93 -18.38
N GLU A 53 0.95 -5.89 -17.56
CA GLU A 53 0.31 -7.22 -17.46
C GLU A 53 -1.07 -7.15 -16.78
N GLY A 54 -1.41 -6.06 -16.12
CA GLY A 54 -2.66 -5.89 -15.37
C GLY A 54 -2.65 -6.53 -13.99
N LEU A 55 -1.47 -6.74 -13.40
CA LEU A 55 -1.39 -7.26 -12.04
C LEU A 55 -1.86 -6.21 -11.02
N ALA A 56 -2.66 -6.64 -10.06
CA ALA A 56 -3.24 -5.79 -9.05
C ALA A 56 -2.17 -5.40 -7.99
N ILE A 57 -1.37 -4.41 -8.31
CA ILE A 57 -0.37 -3.84 -7.42
C ILE A 57 -0.65 -2.36 -7.12
N ALA A 58 -0.27 -1.91 -5.92
CA ALA A 58 -0.23 -0.51 -5.53
C ALA A 58 1.25 -0.07 -5.42
N PRO A 59 1.83 0.52 -6.48
CA PRO A 59 3.22 0.94 -6.46
C PRO A 59 3.37 2.28 -5.74
N VAL A 60 4.37 2.38 -4.86
CA VAL A 60 4.75 3.58 -4.12
C VAL A 60 6.26 3.75 -4.22
N ALA A 61 6.72 4.66 -5.06
CA ALA A 61 8.14 4.94 -5.23
C ALA A 61 8.63 5.93 -4.17
N ILE A 62 9.36 5.41 -3.20
CA ILE A 62 9.93 6.16 -2.07
C ILE A 62 11.30 6.69 -2.49
N HIS A 63 11.34 7.88 -3.03
CA HIS A 63 12.58 8.59 -3.32
C HIS A 63 13.19 9.13 -2.04
N THR A 64 14.51 9.07 -1.91
CA THR A 64 15.21 9.56 -0.71
C THR A 64 16.33 10.54 -1.07
N SER A 65 16.76 11.32 -0.11
CA SER A 65 17.88 12.27 -0.25
C SER A 65 19.21 11.60 -0.63
N ALA A 66 19.34 10.28 -0.43
CA ALA A 66 20.56 9.54 -0.78
C ALA A 66 20.80 9.49 -2.29
N PHE A 67 19.74 9.40 -3.10
CA PHE A 67 19.84 9.26 -4.56
C PHE A 67 18.83 10.09 -5.34
N SER A 68 18.27 11.16 -4.75
CA SER A 68 17.34 12.04 -5.45
C SER A 68 17.62 13.51 -5.19
N THR A 69 17.14 14.37 -6.08
CA THR A 69 17.09 15.81 -5.91
C THR A 69 15.90 16.22 -5.04
N PRO A 70 15.90 17.40 -4.38
CA PRO A 70 14.86 17.82 -3.43
C PRO A 70 13.42 17.81 -3.98
N ASP A 71 13.26 17.90 -5.29
CA ASP A 71 11.98 17.86 -6.00
C ASP A 71 11.34 16.44 -6.04
N PHE A 72 12.08 15.40 -5.61
CA PHE A 72 11.61 14.01 -5.62
C PHE A 72 11.46 13.38 -4.23
N TYR A 73 12.02 13.94 -3.19
CA TYR A 73 11.92 13.37 -1.84
C TYR A 73 11.38 14.39 -0.84
N THR A 74 10.83 13.87 0.25
CA THR A 74 10.34 14.66 1.39
C THR A 74 10.96 14.18 2.70
N GLY A 75 10.67 14.85 3.81
CA GLY A 75 11.04 14.37 5.14
C GLY A 75 10.40 13.02 5.46
N GLU A 76 9.15 12.83 5.04
CA GLU A 76 8.36 11.61 5.24
C GLU A 76 8.95 10.41 4.48
N THR A 77 9.40 10.62 3.23
CA THR A 77 10.01 9.54 2.44
C THR A 77 11.34 9.09 3.03
N ASN A 78 12.16 10.01 3.54
CA ASN A 78 13.37 9.67 4.29
C ASN A 78 13.03 8.94 5.62
N ALA A 79 12.01 9.41 6.35
CA ALA A 79 11.56 8.74 7.57
C ALA A 79 11.06 7.31 7.29
N ARG A 80 10.35 7.10 6.17
CA ARG A 80 9.88 5.76 5.76
C ARG A 80 11.05 4.82 5.44
N ALA A 81 12.07 5.32 4.74
CA ALA A 81 13.29 4.55 4.48
C ALA A 81 14.03 4.18 5.79
N ASN A 82 14.11 5.11 6.73
CA ASN A 82 14.70 4.87 8.05
C ASN A 82 13.90 3.85 8.86
N PHE A 83 12.56 3.90 8.81
CA PHE A 83 11.68 2.93 9.47
C PHE A 83 11.98 1.49 9.04
N TYR A 84 12.24 1.26 7.76
CA TYR A 84 12.61 -0.06 7.24
C TYR A 84 14.11 -0.37 7.31
N GLY A 85 14.95 0.55 7.76
CA GLY A 85 16.39 0.38 7.80
C GLY A 85 17.00 0.18 6.40
N ILE A 86 16.54 0.94 5.39
CA ILE A 86 16.98 0.81 4.02
C ILE A 86 18.43 1.27 3.88
N GLY A 87 19.32 0.31 3.58
CA GLY A 87 20.75 0.55 3.40
C GLY A 87 21.26 0.45 1.96
N SER A 88 20.39 0.09 1.00
CA SER A 88 20.76 -0.06 -0.42
C SER A 88 19.60 0.31 -1.35
N TYR A 89 19.97 0.73 -2.57
CA TYR A 89 19.01 1.18 -3.58
C TYR A 89 19.25 0.50 -4.94
N PRO A 90 18.21 0.06 -5.67
CA PRO A 90 16.84 0.03 -5.17
C PRO A 90 16.62 -1.07 -4.14
N THR A 91 15.63 -0.89 -3.27
CA THR A 91 15.09 -1.95 -2.43
C THR A 91 13.57 -1.93 -2.52
N LEU A 92 12.95 -3.07 -2.81
CA LEU A 92 11.51 -3.24 -2.81
C LEU A 92 11.06 -3.94 -1.53
N LYS A 93 9.93 -3.46 -0.97
CA LYS A 93 9.14 -4.11 0.08
C LYS A 93 7.77 -4.44 -0.47
N ALA A 94 7.41 -5.74 -0.53
CA ALA A 94 6.05 -6.17 -0.84
C ALA A 94 5.28 -6.37 0.46
N ASP A 95 4.19 -5.61 0.65
CA ASP A 95 3.39 -5.53 1.88
C ASP A 95 4.23 -5.31 3.16
N GLY A 96 5.38 -4.67 3.05
CA GLY A 96 6.33 -4.50 4.15
C GLY A 96 7.03 -5.78 4.63
N ILE A 97 6.68 -6.94 4.09
CA ILE A 97 7.08 -8.28 4.56
C ILE A 97 8.22 -8.87 3.72
N LEU A 98 8.01 -8.97 2.40
CA LEU A 98 9.02 -9.51 1.50
C LEU A 98 9.95 -8.39 1.05
N THR A 99 11.25 -8.69 0.96
CA THR A 99 12.27 -7.71 0.63
C THR A 99 13.13 -8.17 -0.53
N LYS A 100 13.35 -7.30 -1.51
CA LYS A 100 14.32 -7.50 -2.58
C LYS A 100 15.19 -6.27 -2.74
N ALA A 101 16.44 -6.38 -2.37
CA ALA A 101 17.45 -5.36 -2.65
C ALA A 101 18.16 -5.63 -3.98
N GLY A 102 18.65 -4.55 -4.59
CA GLY A 102 19.35 -4.57 -5.87
C GLY A 102 18.44 -4.43 -7.07
N GLY A 103 19.02 -4.05 -8.17
CA GLY A 103 18.35 -3.79 -9.45
C GLY A 103 19.33 -3.87 -10.60
N GLY A 104 19.24 -2.97 -11.56
CA GLY A 104 20.08 -2.89 -12.74
C GLY A 104 19.80 -1.62 -13.56
N ASN A 105 20.46 -1.52 -14.70
CA ASN A 105 20.29 -0.38 -15.60
C ASN A 105 18.95 -0.45 -16.40
N ALA A 106 18.69 0.55 -17.25
CA ALA A 106 17.47 0.68 -18.03
C ALA A 106 17.21 -0.44 -19.08
N SER A 107 18.21 -1.27 -19.40
CA SER A 107 18.02 -2.42 -20.28
C SER A 107 17.63 -3.72 -19.55
N GLN A 108 17.51 -3.66 -18.22
CA GLN A 108 17.20 -4.79 -17.35
C GLN A 108 15.85 -4.57 -16.66
N SER A 109 15.28 -5.64 -16.10
CA SER A 109 14.03 -5.60 -15.38
C SER A 109 14.07 -6.50 -14.14
N MET A 110 13.41 -6.05 -13.08
CA MET A 110 13.17 -6.84 -11.86
C MET A 110 11.83 -7.58 -11.89
N TYR A 111 11.12 -7.58 -13.02
CA TYR A 111 9.79 -8.17 -13.16
C TYR A 111 9.67 -9.57 -12.57
N SER A 112 10.55 -10.51 -12.97
CA SER A 112 10.45 -11.91 -12.52
C SER A 112 10.50 -12.06 -11.00
N GLN A 113 11.37 -11.29 -10.34
CA GLN A 113 11.51 -11.30 -8.88
C GLN A 113 10.30 -10.66 -8.19
N TYR A 114 9.78 -9.56 -8.75
CA TYR A 114 8.64 -8.84 -8.21
C TYR A 114 7.34 -9.61 -8.40
N LYS A 115 7.15 -10.25 -9.56
CA LYS A 115 6.02 -11.14 -9.82
C LYS A 115 6.01 -12.35 -8.87
N ALA A 116 7.17 -12.89 -8.51
CA ALA A 116 7.25 -13.96 -7.52
C ALA A 116 6.75 -13.49 -6.14
N PHE A 117 7.02 -12.25 -5.74
CA PHE A 117 6.49 -11.67 -4.51
C PHE A 117 4.99 -11.40 -4.60
N TYR A 118 4.52 -10.86 -5.73
CA TYR A 118 3.09 -10.68 -5.99
C TYR A 118 2.33 -12.01 -5.81
N ASN A 119 2.77 -13.09 -6.45
CA ASN A 119 2.15 -14.40 -6.38
C ASN A 119 2.09 -14.97 -4.95
N GLN A 120 3.08 -14.64 -4.11
CA GLN A 120 3.09 -15.05 -2.71
C GLN A 120 2.12 -14.22 -1.86
N ARG A 121 1.86 -12.96 -2.25
CA ARG A 121 1.10 -12.03 -1.41
C ARG A 121 -0.37 -11.90 -1.79
N ILE A 122 -0.71 -11.96 -3.08
CA ILE A 122 -2.08 -11.70 -3.55
C ILE A 122 -3.12 -12.68 -2.97
N ASN A 123 -2.71 -13.90 -2.67
CA ASN A 123 -3.57 -14.94 -2.09
C ASN A 123 -3.65 -14.92 -0.55
N VAL A 124 -2.91 -14.01 0.10
CA VAL A 124 -2.99 -13.85 1.56
C VAL A 124 -4.18 -12.98 1.90
N THR A 125 -5.16 -13.54 2.61
CA THR A 125 -6.37 -12.81 3.01
C THR A 125 -6.06 -11.66 3.98
N SER A 126 -6.90 -10.63 3.97
CA SER A 126 -6.82 -9.47 4.84
C SER A 126 -7.87 -9.51 5.95
N PRO A 127 -7.52 -9.19 7.20
CA PRO A 127 -8.50 -8.96 8.27
C PRO A 127 -9.15 -7.56 8.20
N PHE A 128 -8.81 -6.76 7.18
CA PHE A 128 -9.34 -5.41 6.97
C PHE A 128 -9.88 -5.25 5.56
N THR A 129 -10.91 -4.40 5.43
CA THR A 129 -11.30 -3.76 4.17
C THR A 129 -10.89 -2.30 4.20
N ILE A 130 -10.62 -1.73 3.02
CA ILE A 130 -10.34 -0.31 2.83
C ILE A 130 -11.20 0.19 1.69
N ASP A 131 -12.12 1.10 2.00
CA ASP A 131 -12.89 1.84 1.00
C ASP A 131 -12.25 3.21 0.83
N LEU A 132 -11.66 3.44 -0.34
CA LEU A 132 -10.96 4.69 -0.67
C LEU A 132 -11.80 5.49 -1.67
N SER A 133 -12.08 6.75 -1.35
CA SER A 133 -12.77 7.69 -2.22
C SER A 133 -12.07 9.05 -2.23
N TYR A 134 -12.29 9.81 -3.29
CA TYR A 134 -11.82 11.18 -3.37
C TYR A 134 -12.86 12.08 -4.05
N ASP A 135 -12.79 13.37 -3.74
CA ASP A 135 -13.63 14.39 -4.35
C ASP A 135 -12.85 15.72 -4.43
N PHE A 136 -13.20 16.57 -5.39
CA PHE A 136 -12.66 17.91 -5.47
C PHE A 136 -13.66 18.87 -4.77
N VAL A 137 -13.22 19.46 -3.64
CA VAL A 137 -14.11 20.24 -2.76
C VAL A 137 -14.09 21.73 -3.07
N GLU A 138 -12.92 22.31 -3.41
CA GLU A 138 -12.80 23.71 -3.83
C GLU A 138 -11.66 23.85 -4.86
N GLY A 139 -12.00 24.25 -6.08
CA GLY A 139 -11.02 24.46 -7.14
C GLY A 139 -10.19 23.21 -7.42
N SER A 140 -8.90 23.22 -7.06
CA SER A 140 -7.97 22.09 -7.21
C SER A 140 -7.73 21.31 -5.91
N VAL A 141 -8.41 21.64 -4.82
CA VAL A 141 -8.24 20.93 -3.55
C VAL A 141 -8.92 19.57 -3.64
N CYS A 142 -8.15 18.53 -3.55
CA CYS A 142 -8.63 17.15 -3.53
C CYS A 142 -8.79 16.68 -2.07
N GLN A 143 -9.98 16.17 -1.74
CA GLN A 143 -10.25 15.53 -0.47
C GLN A 143 -10.26 14.02 -0.68
N VAL A 144 -9.44 13.30 0.08
CA VAL A 144 -9.42 11.84 0.11
C VAL A 144 -10.03 11.34 1.41
N THR A 145 -10.85 10.31 1.31
CA THR A 145 -11.44 9.63 2.46
C THR A 145 -11.15 8.14 2.37
N ALA A 146 -10.53 7.59 3.42
CA ALA A 146 -10.31 6.17 3.61
C ALA A 146 -11.15 5.66 4.78
N VAL A 147 -12.07 4.73 4.52
CA VAL A 147 -12.83 4.00 5.54
C VAL A 147 -12.20 2.62 5.68
N VAL A 148 -11.63 2.36 6.85
CA VAL A 148 -10.96 1.08 7.17
C VAL A 148 -11.80 0.33 8.18
N ASN A 149 -12.24 -0.90 7.82
CA ASN A 149 -13.01 -1.75 8.71
C ASN A 149 -12.23 -3.02 9.04
N LYS A 150 -12.22 -3.40 10.31
CA LYS A 150 -11.72 -4.68 10.77
C LYS A 150 -12.82 -5.72 10.60
N VAL A 151 -12.62 -6.67 9.70
CA VAL A 151 -13.58 -7.73 9.36
C VAL A 151 -13.13 -9.12 9.80
N GLY A 152 -11.86 -9.26 10.13
CA GLY A 152 -11.24 -10.50 10.59
C GLY A 152 -10.46 -10.33 11.89
N GLN A 153 -9.93 -11.44 12.41
CA GLN A 153 -9.08 -11.39 13.60
C GLN A 153 -7.70 -10.83 13.25
N CYS A 154 -7.25 -9.86 14.03
CA CYS A 154 -5.92 -9.29 13.96
C CYS A 154 -5.40 -9.02 15.36
N ASP A 155 -4.29 -9.65 15.72
CA ASP A 155 -3.65 -9.54 17.03
C ASP A 155 -2.48 -8.52 17.02
N ALA A 156 -2.25 -7.86 15.88
CA ALA A 156 -1.21 -6.85 15.76
C ALA A 156 -1.54 -5.61 16.61
N ALA A 157 -0.56 -5.16 17.38
CA ALA A 157 -0.67 -3.94 18.17
C ALA A 157 -0.21 -2.72 17.37
N ASN A 158 -0.65 -1.53 17.82
CA ASN A 158 -0.23 -0.24 17.24
C ASN A 158 -0.50 -0.10 15.75
N LEU A 159 -1.62 -0.63 15.28
CA LEU A 159 -2.08 -0.48 13.91
C LEU A 159 -2.25 0.98 13.54
N LYS A 160 -1.92 1.31 12.30
CA LYS A 160 -2.03 2.66 11.75
C LYS A 160 -2.57 2.64 10.34
N VAL A 161 -3.33 3.67 10.01
CA VAL A 161 -3.77 3.98 8.64
C VAL A 161 -2.87 5.08 8.10
N MET A 162 -2.37 4.89 6.90
CA MET A 162 -1.55 5.86 6.17
C MET A 162 -1.99 5.88 4.72
N ILE A 163 -2.12 7.06 4.15
CA ILE A 163 -2.43 7.27 2.73
C ILE A 163 -1.15 7.79 2.07
N ALA A 164 -0.71 7.17 0.99
CA ALA A 164 0.38 7.67 0.18
C ALA A 164 -0.19 8.43 -1.02
N LEU A 165 0.14 9.71 -1.14
CA LEU A 165 -0.10 10.49 -2.34
C LEU A 165 1.06 10.27 -3.31
N THR A 166 0.76 9.83 -4.53
CA THR A 166 1.79 9.58 -5.55
C THR A 166 1.51 10.35 -6.83
N GLU A 167 2.57 10.71 -7.53
CA GLU A 167 2.52 11.35 -8.85
C GLU A 167 3.22 10.46 -9.89
N SER A 168 2.59 10.33 -11.06
CA SER A 168 3.12 9.58 -12.19
C SER A 168 3.23 10.46 -13.44
N HIS A 169 3.90 9.95 -14.47
CA HIS A 169 4.13 10.62 -15.75
C HIS A 169 4.91 11.93 -15.63
N ILE A 170 5.81 12.01 -14.63
CA ILE A 170 6.68 13.17 -14.48
C ILE A 170 7.72 13.15 -15.61
N GLN A 171 7.65 14.15 -16.48
CA GLN A 171 8.52 14.25 -17.65
C GLN A 171 9.96 14.63 -17.23
N ARG A 172 10.70 13.62 -16.85
CA ARG A 172 12.10 13.72 -16.43
C ARG A 172 12.90 12.55 -16.94
N THR A 173 13.83 12.79 -17.85
CA THR A 173 14.81 11.76 -18.26
C THR A 173 15.80 11.51 -17.11
N TRP A 174 15.97 10.25 -16.72
CA TRP A 174 16.88 9.82 -15.66
C TRP A 174 17.45 8.45 -15.95
N GLN A 175 18.74 8.25 -15.80
CA GLN A 175 19.43 6.95 -15.93
C GLN A 175 18.97 6.10 -17.15
N GLY A 176 18.60 6.74 -18.26
CA GLY A 176 18.09 6.09 -19.46
C GLY A 176 16.57 5.83 -19.47
N MET A 177 15.83 6.23 -18.45
CA MET A 177 14.36 6.21 -18.38
C MET A 177 13.78 7.55 -18.84
N PRO A 178 12.64 7.55 -19.58
CA PRO A 178 12.06 8.80 -20.12
C PRO A 178 11.26 9.60 -19.08
N GLU A 179 10.68 8.94 -18.09
CA GLU A 179 9.80 9.55 -17.08
C GLU A 179 9.96 8.89 -15.72
N VAL A 180 9.39 9.52 -14.69
CA VAL A 180 9.35 9.01 -13.32
C VAL A 180 7.89 8.76 -12.92
N ASN A 181 7.62 7.58 -12.34
CA ASN A 181 6.27 7.16 -11.99
C ASN A 181 6.14 6.80 -10.50
N ALA A 182 4.90 6.89 -9.99
CA ALA A 182 4.51 6.53 -8.63
C ALA A 182 5.34 7.24 -7.53
N VAL A 183 5.88 8.42 -7.81
CA VAL A 183 6.69 9.21 -6.87
C VAL A 183 5.85 9.61 -5.67
N THR A 184 6.25 9.22 -4.48
CA THR A 184 5.59 9.63 -3.25
C THR A 184 5.78 11.11 -3.03
N ARG A 185 4.68 11.86 -3.02
CA ARG A 185 4.65 13.30 -2.75
C ARG A 185 4.37 13.60 -1.30
N ASP A 186 3.53 12.76 -0.67
CA ASP A 186 3.18 12.91 0.74
C ASP A 186 2.79 11.57 1.36
N LEU A 187 2.94 11.46 2.69
CA LEU A 187 2.41 10.37 3.53
C LEU A 187 1.43 10.97 4.54
N ILE A 188 0.15 10.81 4.27
CA ILE A 188 -0.95 11.50 4.92
C ILE A 188 -1.53 10.67 6.07
N PRO A 189 -1.85 11.26 7.22
CA PRO A 189 -1.71 12.68 7.60
C PRO A 189 -0.27 13.08 7.97
N THR A 190 0.60 12.14 8.21
CA THR A 190 2.04 12.30 8.49
C THR A 190 2.73 10.97 8.28
N GLN A 191 4.08 10.94 8.30
CA GLN A 191 4.87 9.71 8.28
C GLN A 191 4.54 8.71 9.42
N ASN A 192 3.79 9.13 10.44
CA ASN A 192 3.37 8.26 11.55
C ASN A 192 1.99 7.63 11.35
N GLY A 193 1.20 8.11 10.38
CA GLY A 193 -0.16 7.67 10.13
C GLY A 193 -1.13 7.97 11.29
N THR A 194 -2.40 7.63 11.10
CA THR A 194 -3.46 7.71 12.10
C THR A 194 -3.58 6.38 12.84
N ALA A 195 -3.61 6.40 14.18
CA ALA A 195 -3.77 5.19 14.98
C ALA A 195 -5.15 4.55 14.71
N PHE A 196 -5.15 3.27 14.36
CA PHE A 196 -6.38 2.49 14.22
C PHE A 196 -6.76 1.91 15.59
N SER A 197 -8.00 2.13 16.02
CA SER A 197 -8.56 1.55 17.24
C SER A 197 -10.03 1.17 17.03
N GLY A 198 -10.46 0.10 17.65
CA GLY A 198 -11.84 -0.41 17.51
C GLY A 198 -12.04 -1.25 16.24
N GLU A 199 -13.24 -1.21 15.69
CA GLU A 199 -13.64 -2.05 14.54
C GLU A 199 -13.64 -1.28 13.21
N SER A 200 -13.64 0.07 13.25
CA SER A 200 -13.63 0.92 12.06
C SER A 200 -12.99 2.27 12.36
N ILE A 201 -12.39 2.87 11.33
CA ILE A 201 -11.91 4.25 11.34
C ILE A 201 -12.16 4.89 9.98
N THR A 202 -12.49 6.18 10.00
CA THR A 202 -12.51 7.03 8.79
C THR A 202 -11.38 8.06 8.92
N VAL A 203 -10.54 8.13 7.90
CA VAL A 203 -9.49 9.13 7.76
C VAL A 203 -9.81 9.98 6.55
N THR A 204 -9.95 11.30 6.75
CA THR A 204 -10.25 12.26 5.67
C THR A 204 -9.19 13.35 5.71
N GLU A 205 -8.54 13.59 4.58
CA GLU A 205 -7.47 14.57 4.43
C GLU A 205 -7.63 15.35 3.12
N GLN A 206 -7.06 16.55 3.06
CA GLN A 206 -7.08 17.44 1.88
C GLN A 206 -5.65 17.79 1.45
N PHE A 207 -5.44 17.95 0.14
CA PHE A 207 -4.16 18.32 -0.46
C PHE A 207 -4.33 19.07 -1.79
#